data_494f13b000f566d11fd20b2a1671396b
#
_entry.id   494f13b000f566d11fd20b2a1671396b
#
_cell.length_a   1.000
_cell.length_b   1.000
_cell.length_c   1.000
_cell.angle_alpha   90.00
_cell.angle_beta   90.00
_cell.angle_gamma   90.00
#
_symmetry.space_group_name_H-M   'P 1'
#
loop_
_entity.id
_entity.type
_entity.pdbx_description
1 polymer ?
#
loop_
_entity_poly.entity_id
_entity_poly.type
_entity_poly.pdbx_seq_one_letter_code
_entity_poly.pdbx_strand_id
1 'polypeptide(L)'
;MPKHIVRLIVLLVSLGVLALLAKWYFTADTFYEYGHYRAASVSEIAAQEPVFQTPRYCQTCHQERHAQWSAGNHKSVICEVCHGAAQGHPQNGKLPIPKDTAKLCSLCHEEMPGRPRTQPQIDVARHAGGQQCIVCHNPHAPKIAAAAVKATGDAATGQQRATACAGCHGAQGISPNDTWPNLAGQNAAYLARILAAYKSGDQKDVAMTPIAQPLTAADIQNLAAYYAGLSCAGPPSAAGVGDAAAGKAVAANCTACHGETGIGVNPAWPKLAGQKPGYLVNVLKAFRAGLRKDPMMAGVTRGLSDADIANLAAYYAAQTCQPAAPGRKTP
;
A
#
# COMPACT_ATOMS: atom_id res chain seq x y z
N MET A 1 -12.00 40.19 78.05
CA MET A 1 -11.43 40.31 76.70
C MET A 1 -11.80 41.67 76.11
N PRO A 2 -10.91 42.36 75.43
CA PRO A 2 -11.21 43.60 74.73
C PRO A 2 -12.30 43.37 73.66
N LYS A 3 -13.24 44.32 73.51
CA LYS A 3 -14.40 44.21 72.62
C LYS A 3 -14.01 44.01 71.15
N HIS A 4 -12.86 44.50 70.69
CA HIS A 4 -12.37 44.31 69.35
C HIS A 4 -11.90 42.87 69.06
N ILE A 5 -11.31 42.17 70.05
CA ILE A 5 -10.92 40.76 69.94
C ILE A 5 -12.17 39.87 69.83
N VAL A 6 -13.19 40.15 70.64
CA VAL A 6 -14.47 39.40 70.53
C VAL A 6 -15.10 39.57 69.13
N ARG A 7 -15.11 40.81 68.59
CA ARG A 7 -15.61 41.07 67.26
C ARG A 7 -14.84 40.34 66.15
N LEU A 8 -13.51 40.29 66.29
CA LEU A 8 -12.64 39.55 65.32
C LEU A 8 -12.93 38.04 65.35
N ILE A 9 -13.03 37.47 66.58
CA ILE A 9 -13.37 36.05 66.74
C ILE A 9 -14.72 35.76 66.13
N VAL A 10 -15.75 36.55 66.37
CA VAL A 10 -17.07 36.40 65.82
C VAL A 10 -17.02 36.45 64.28
N LEU A 11 -16.29 37.39 63.69
CA LEU A 11 -16.14 37.54 62.25
C LEU A 11 -15.44 36.32 61.64
N LEU A 12 -14.35 35.83 62.24
CA LEU A 12 -13.64 34.64 61.77
C LEU A 12 -14.48 33.38 61.84
N VAL A 13 -15.24 33.19 62.92
CA VAL A 13 -16.17 32.07 63.09
C VAL A 13 -17.28 32.13 62.04
N SER A 14 -17.85 33.35 61.83
CA SER A 14 -18.90 33.53 60.81
C SER A 14 -18.38 33.23 59.41
N LEU A 15 -17.17 33.67 59.04
CA LEU A 15 -16.52 33.36 57.78
C LEU A 15 -16.25 31.84 57.64
N GLY A 16 -15.81 31.19 58.72
CA GLY A 16 -15.59 29.74 58.74
C GLY A 16 -16.89 28.95 58.49
N VAL A 17 -17.99 29.36 59.19
CA VAL A 17 -19.31 28.76 59.00
C VAL A 17 -19.81 28.96 57.56
N LEU A 18 -19.69 30.18 57.02
CA LEU A 18 -20.04 30.46 55.62
C LEU A 18 -19.24 29.64 54.65
N ALA A 19 -17.94 29.47 54.86
CA ALA A 19 -17.10 28.63 54.01
C ALA A 19 -17.50 27.15 54.08
N LEU A 20 -17.85 26.65 55.25
CA LEU A 20 -18.36 25.25 55.39
C LEU A 20 -19.71 25.04 54.72
N LEU A 21 -20.62 26.02 54.86
CA LEU A 21 -21.92 25.98 54.17
C LEU A 21 -21.75 26.06 52.65
N ALA A 22 -20.89 26.93 52.17
CA ALA A 22 -20.57 27.02 50.76
C ALA A 22 -19.94 25.72 50.22
N LYS A 23 -18.97 25.16 50.97
CA LYS A 23 -18.39 23.85 50.62
C LYS A 23 -19.47 22.79 50.55
N TRP A 24 -20.36 22.69 51.52
CA TRP A 24 -21.45 21.70 51.53
C TRP A 24 -22.43 21.90 50.36
N TYR A 25 -22.80 23.14 50.07
CA TYR A 25 -23.74 23.47 49.00
C TYR A 25 -23.18 23.23 47.59
N PHE A 26 -21.90 23.55 47.35
CA PHE A 26 -21.25 23.41 46.03
C PHE A 26 -20.55 22.08 45.82
N THR A 27 -20.45 21.23 46.85
CA THR A 27 -19.88 19.87 46.67
C THR A 27 -20.97 18.91 46.24
N ALA A 28 -20.80 18.27 45.08
CA ALA A 28 -21.75 17.28 44.59
C ALA A 28 -21.83 16.08 45.54
N ASP A 29 -23.02 15.42 45.68
CA ASP A 29 -23.25 14.33 46.61
C ASP A 29 -22.32 13.14 46.38
N THR A 30 -21.92 12.90 45.11
CA THR A 30 -21.00 11.84 44.74
C THR A 30 -19.52 12.22 44.75
N PHE A 31 -19.20 13.46 45.27
CA PHE A 31 -17.81 13.87 45.41
C PHE A 31 -17.18 13.06 46.54
N TYR A 32 -16.00 12.56 46.38
CA TYR A 32 -15.29 11.66 47.28
C TYR A 32 -15.67 10.17 47.22
N GLU A 33 -16.61 9.74 46.36
CA GLU A 33 -16.92 8.34 46.19
C GLU A 33 -15.73 7.53 45.62
N TYR A 34 -15.04 8.08 44.62
CA TYR A 34 -13.87 7.45 43.99
C TYR A 34 -12.60 8.33 44.09
N GLY A 35 -12.53 9.27 45.02
CA GLY A 35 -11.43 10.20 45.18
C GLY A 35 -11.91 11.65 45.18
N HIS A 36 -11.05 12.59 44.73
CA HIS A 36 -11.35 14.02 44.75
C HIS A 36 -12.03 14.48 43.44
N TYR A 37 -13.06 13.79 42.99
CA TYR A 37 -13.85 14.18 41.83
C TYR A 37 -15.31 13.72 41.96
N ARG A 38 -16.20 14.24 41.14
CA ARG A 38 -17.61 13.91 41.12
C ARG A 38 -17.85 12.52 40.47
N ALA A 39 -18.12 11.47 41.25
CA ALA A 39 -18.26 10.09 40.77
C ALA A 39 -19.41 9.93 39.77
N ALA A 40 -20.51 10.67 39.91
CA ALA A 40 -21.62 10.67 38.97
C ALA A 40 -21.20 11.02 37.52
N SER A 41 -20.08 11.74 37.33
CA SER A 41 -19.58 12.05 35.99
C SER A 41 -19.21 10.81 35.18
N VAL A 42 -18.81 9.70 35.83
CA VAL A 42 -18.47 8.44 35.16
C VAL A 42 -19.72 7.83 34.53
N SER A 43 -20.80 7.72 35.30
CA SER A 43 -22.09 7.18 34.79
C SER A 43 -22.73 8.12 33.77
N GLU A 44 -22.65 9.44 33.95
CA GLU A 44 -23.17 10.41 33.01
C GLU A 44 -22.44 10.37 31.66
N ILE A 45 -21.09 10.24 31.68
CA ILE A 45 -20.30 10.08 30.46
C ILE A 45 -20.57 8.71 29.82
N ALA A 46 -20.66 7.65 30.63
CA ALA A 46 -20.94 6.31 30.14
C ALA A 46 -22.33 6.16 29.53
N ALA A 47 -23.29 6.98 29.94
CA ALA A 47 -24.64 7.02 29.37
C ALA A 47 -24.74 7.77 28.03
N GLN A 48 -23.71 8.53 27.65
CA GLN A 48 -23.68 9.20 26.36
C GLN A 48 -23.42 8.21 25.24
N GLU A 49 -24.03 8.46 24.08
CA GLU A 49 -23.74 7.64 22.89
C GLU A 49 -22.25 7.78 22.53
N PRO A 50 -21.53 6.65 22.35
CA PRO A 50 -20.12 6.70 22.01
C PRO A 50 -19.87 7.45 20.70
N VAL A 51 -18.98 8.40 20.73
CA VAL A 51 -18.53 9.16 19.54
C VAL A 51 -17.74 8.23 18.61
N PHE A 52 -16.89 7.38 19.22
CA PHE A 52 -16.11 6.37 18.52
C PHE A 52 -16.77 4.99 18.68
N GLN A 53 -16.88 4.27 17.57
CA GLN A 53 -17.47 2.94 17.54
C GLN A 53 -16.36 1.88 17.53
N THR A 54 -16.72 0.63 17.78
CA THR A 54 -15.75 -0.47 17.68
C THR A 54 -15.62 -0.95 16.23
N PRO A 55 -14.50 -1.62 15.85
CA PRO A 55 -14.37 -2.22 14.53
C PRO A 55 -15.49 -3.21 14.18
N ARG A 56 -16.12 -3.83 15.17
CA ARG A 56 -17.30 -4.71 14.98
C ARG A 56 -18.50 -3.95 14.42
N TYR A 57 -18.67 -2.71 14.79
CA TYR A 57 -19.72 -1.85 14.22
C TYR A 57 -19.51 -1.69 12.70
N CYS A 58 -18.28 -1.46 12.28
CA CYS A 58 -17.93 -1.31 10.86
C CYS A 58 -18.09 -2.64 10.09
N GLN A 59 -17.84 -3.78 10.75
CA GLN A 59 -17.92 -5.12 10.17
C GLN A 59 -19.29 -5.44 9.57
N THR A 60 -20.37 -4.95 10.19
CA THR A 60 -21.74 -5.26 9.77
C THR A 60 -22.04 -4.88 8.32
N CYS A 61 -21.43 -3.81 7.83
CA CYS A 61 -21.60 -3.31 6.46
C CYS A 61 -20.33 -3.40 5.60
N HIS A 62 -19.15 -3.32 6.22
CA HIS A 62 -17.85 -3.29 5.54
C HIS A 62 -17.07 -4.59 5.71
N GLN A 63 -17.71 -5.74 5.50
CA GLN A 63 -17.15 -7.09 5.79
C GLN A 63 -15.80 -7.33 5.11
N GLU A 64 -15.68 -7.02 3.81
CA GLU A 64 -14.45 -7.22 3.05
C GLU A 64 -13.30 -6.36 3.61
N ARG A 65 -13.56 -5.08 3.88
CA ARG A 65 -12.56 -4.16 4.43
C ARG A 65 -12.15 -4.55 5.84
N HIS A 66 -13.11 -4.99 6.65
CA HIS A 66 -12.83 -5.51 7.99
C HIS A 66 -11.98 -6.78 7.94
N ALA A 67 -12.25 -7.71 7.03
CA ALA A 67 -11.44 -8.92 6.84
C ALA A 67 -9.99 -8.59 6.42
N GLN A 68 -9.80 -7.66 5.49
CA GLN A 68 -8.48 -7.17 5.09
C GLN A 68 -7.73 -6.55 6.27
N TRP A 69 -8.39 -5.67 7.02
CA TRP A 69 -7.83 -4.99 8.19
C TRP A 69 -7.45 -5.98 9.31
N SER A 70 -8.34 -6.92 9.65
CA SER A 70 -8.13 -7.87 10.75
C SER A 70 -7.01 -8.87 10.46
N ALA A 71 -6.77 -9.19 9.18
CA ALA A 71 -5.65 -10.01 8.73
C ALA A 71 -4.34 -9.20 8.58
N GLY A 72 -4.43 -7.87 8.61
CA GLY A 72 -3.31 -6.95 8.39
C GLY A 72 -2.54 -6.59 9.66
N ASN A 73 -1.46 -5.82 9.46
CA ASN A 73 -0.64 -5.33 10.58
C ASN A 73 -1.30 -4.17 11.35
N HIS A 74 -2.29 -3.51 10.77
CA HIS A 74 -3.04 -2.42 11.41
C HIS A 74 -4.24 -2.91 12.23
N LYS A 75 -4.34 -4.20 12.56
CA LYS A 75 -5.45 -4.75 13.36
C LYS A 75 -5.63 -4.12 14.74
N SER A 76 -4.61 -3.42 15.25
CA SER A 76 -4.67 -2.64 16.49
C SER A 76 -5.03 -1.17 16.27
N VAL A 77 -5.06 -0.69 15.02
CA VAL A 77 -5.43 0.68 14.65
C VAL A 77 -6.89 0.65 14.21
N ILE A 78 -7.79 1.21 15.01
CA ILE A 78 -9.22 1.19 14.70
C ILE A 78 -9.53 2.05 13.46
N CYS A 79 -10.63 1.73 12.78
CA CYS A 79 -11.04 2.36 11.52
C CYS A 79 -11.11 3.89 11.63
N GLU A 80 -11.59 4.38 12.76
CA GLU A 80 -11.87 5.79 13.02
C GLU A 80 -10.61 6.64 13.25
N VAL A 81 -9.45 6.03 13.49
CA VAL A 81 -8.16 6.75 13.50
C VAL A 81 -7.90 7.39 12.13
N CYS A 82 -8.32 6.73 11.06
CA CYS A 82 -8.15 7.21 9.70
C CYS A 82 -9.42 7.89 9.14
N HIS A 83 -10.59 7.39 9.50
CA HIS A 83 -11.87 7.81 8.93
C HIS A 83 -12.65 8.80 9.80
N GLY A 84 -12.15 9.13 11.00
CA GLY A 84 -12.87 9.98 11.96
C GLY A 84 -14.00 9.23 12.68
N ALA A 85 -14.61 9.91 13.63
CA ALA A 85 -15.65 9.37 14.49
C ALA A 85 -16.89 8.90 13.70
N ALA A 86 -17.38 7.71 14.00
CA ALA A 86 -18.50 7.09 13.29
C ALA A 86 -19.87 7.32 13.96
N GLN A 87 -19.96 8.21 14.95
CA GLN A 87 -21.24 8.54 15.58
C GLN A 87 -22.28 8.99 14.53
N GLY A 88 -23.41 8.29 14.51
CA GLY A 88 -24.48 8.55 13.55
C GLY A 88 -24.23 8.10 12.12
N HIS A 89 -23.11 7.39 11.83
CA HIS A 89 -22.92 6.74 10.55
C HIS A 89 -23.72 5.41 10.50
N PRO A 90 -24.42 5.06 9.40
CA PRO A 90 -24.43 5.72 8.07
C PRO A 90 -25.48 6.82 7.91
N GLN A 91 -26.33 7.07 8.90
CA GLN A 91 -27.46 8.02 8.80
C GLN A 91 -26.99 9.45 8.52
N ASN A 92 -25.87 9.86 9.12
CA ASN A 92 -25.25 11.18 8.93
C ASN A 92 -24.33 11.26 7.69
N GLY A 93 -24.38 10.26 6.81
CA GLY A 93 -23.63 10.22 5.56
C GLY A 93 -22.32 9.42 5.64
N LYS A 94 -21.45 9.65 4.65
CA LYS A 94 -20.19 8.93 4.52
C LYS A 94 -19.11 9.51 5.43
N LEU A 95 -18.33 8.63 6.06
CA LEU A 95 -17.12 9.05 6.78
C LEU A 95 -16.07 9.60 5.79
N PRO A 96 -15.23 10.53 6.24
CA PRO A 96 -14.20 11.13 5.40
C PRO A 96 -13.19 10.07 4.93
N ILE A 97 -12.77 10.21 3.67
CA ILE A 97 -11.62 9.48 3.12
C ILE A 97 -10.43 10.43 3.21
N PRO A 98 -9.36 10.05 3.92
CA PRO A 98 -8.19 10.91 4.05
C PRO A 98 -7.60 11.27 2.69
N LYS A 99 -7.46 12.57 2.42
CA LYS A 99 -6.88 13.07 1.16
C LYS A 99 -5.36 13.15 1.23
N ASP A 100 -4.81 13.55 2.37
CA ASP A 100 -3.38 13.63 2.63
C ASP A 100 -2.94 12.43 3.46
N THR A 101 -2.66 11.33 2.78
CA THR A 101 -2.21 10.10 3.42
C THR A 101 -0.73 10.13 3.78
N ALA A 102 0.07 10.99 3.15
CA ALA A 102 1.45 11.21 3.55
C ALA A 102 1.50 11.77 4.98
N LYS A 103 0.75 12.85 5.24
CA LYS A 103 0.64 13.45 6.57
C LYS A 103 0.02 12.49 7.60
N LEU A 104 -1.05 11.78 7.23
CA LEU A 104 -1.74 10.86 8.15
C LEU A 104 -0.83 9.70 8.58
N CYS A 105 -0.17 9.04 7.64
CA CYS A 105 0.66 7.87 7.92
C CYS A 105 1.94 8.25 8.66
N SER A 106 2.52 9.43 8.37
CA SER A 106 3.73 9.94 9.04
C SER A 106 3.53 10.15 10.53
N LEU A 107 2.32 10.42 11.01
CA LEU A 107 2.04 10.51 12.45
C LEU A 107 2.54 9.30 13.24
N CYS A 108 2.51 8.13 12.61
CA CYS A 108 2.97 6.88 13.22
C CYS A 108 4.24 6.31 12.58
N HIS A 109 4.53 6.63 11.32
CA HIS A 109 5.59 5.97 10.55
C HIS A 109 6.82 6.86 10.26
N GLU A 110 6.78 8.16 10.56
CA GLU A 110 7.96 9.01 10.44
C GLU A 110 9.05 8.59 11.41
N GLU A 111 10.30 8.61 10.98
CA GLU A 111 11.46 8.31 11.80
C GLU A 111 11.54 9.32 12.96
N MET A 112 11.50 8.83 14.19
CA MET A 112 11.49 9.63 15.39
C MET A 112 12.42 9.03 16.45
N PRO A 113 13.34 9.82 17.03
CA PRO A 113 14.17 9.36 18.13
C PRO A 113 13.33 8.81 19.28
N GLY A 114 13.69 7.63 19.78
CA GLY A 114 13.01 6.98 20.92
C GLY A 114 11.77 6.14 20.55
N ARG A 115 11.31 6.14 19.32
CA ARG A 115 10.23 5.25 18.90
C ARG A 115 10.72 3.81 18.81
N PRO A 116 9.95 2.80 19.26
CA PRO A 116 10.38 1.39 19.21
C PRO A 116 10.68 0.93 17.80
N ARG A 117 11.79 0.21 17.62
CA ARG A 117 12.16 -0.38 16.31
C ARG A 117 11.19 -1.44 15.80
N THR A 118 10.32 -1.96 16.66
CA THR A 118 9.23 -2.88 16.29
C THR A 118 8.14 -2.20 15.47
N GLN A 119 8.03 -0.86 15.55
CA GLN A 119 7.17 -0.06 14.70
C GLN A 119 7.96 0.36 13.47
N PRO A 120 7.52 -0.02 12.25
CA PRO A 120 8.18 0.41 11.01
C PRO A 120 8.25 1.93 10.94
N GLN A 121 9.45 2.45 10.71
CA GLN A 121 9.71 3.88 10.59
C GLN A 121 10.42 4.17 9.27
N ILE A 122 10.11 5.29 8.67
CA ILE A 122 10.62 5.72 7.37
C ILE A 122 10.98 7.21 7.39
N ASP A 123 11.98 7.59 6.64
CA ASP A 123 12.15 8.96 6.17
C ASP A 123 11.13 9.21 5.03
N VAL A 124 10.08 9.95 5.35
CA VAL A 124 8.94 10.14 4.42
C VAL A 124 9.37 10.82 3.12
N ALA A 125 10.26 11.79 3.18
CA ALA A 125 10.72 12.51 1.99
C ALA A 125 11.48 11.58 1.03
N ARG A 126 12.38 10.76 1.57
CA ARG A 126 13.22 9.84 0.81
C ARG A 126 12.45 8.59 0.35
N HIS A 127 11.56 8.07 1.19
CA HIS A 127 10.78 6.87 0.89
C HIS A 127 9.66 7.16 -0.13
N ALA A 128 8.88 8.20 0.10
CA ALA A 128 7.67 8.49 -0.66
C ALA A 128 7.91 9.39 -1.88
N GLY A 129 9.02 10.15 -1.93
CA GLY A 129 9.33 11.06 -3.03
C GLY A 129 8.18 12.05 -3.33
N GLY A 130 7.44 12.48 -2.30
CA GLY A 130 6.27 13.36 -2.44
C GLY A 130 4.97 12.66 -2.85
N GLN A 131 4.97 11.33 -2.98
CA GLN A 131 3.78 10.54 -3.30
C GLN A 131 2.92 10.29 -2.05
N GLN A 132 1.61 10.11 -2.26
CA GLN A 132 0.71 9.66 -1.21
C GLN A 132 0.94 8.18 -0.88
N CYS A 133 0.95 7.83 0.40
CA CYS A 133 1.28 6.47 0.86
C CYS A 133 0.37 5.38 0.27
N ILE A 134 -0.90 5.69 0.04
CA ILE A 134 -1.88 4.76 -0.53
C ILE A 134 -1.67 4.44 -2.02
N VAL A 135 -0.78 5.16 -2.70
CA VAL A 135 -0.41 4.83 -4.08
C VAL A 135 0.31 3.48 -4.14
N CYS A 136 1.10 3.17 -3.11
CA CYS A 136 1.86 1.91 -3.02
C CYS A 136 1.33 0.95 -1.95
N HIS A 137 0.72 1.46 -0.89
CA HIS A 137 0.25 0.67 0.25
C HIS A 137 -1.27 0.60 0.31
N ASN A 138 -1.83 -0.61 0.46
CA ASN A 138 -3.24 -0.75 0.80
C ASN A 138 -3.42 -0.35 2.28
N PRO A 139 -4.19 0.70 2.61
CA PRO A 139 -4.33 1.17 3.98
C PRO A 139 -4.98 0.15 4.92
N HIS A 140 -5.83 -0.74 4.41
CA HIS A 140 -6.47 -1.79 5.20
C HIS A 140 -5.60 -3.03 5.37
N ALA A 141 -4.61 -3.24 4.51
CA ALA A 141 -3.63 -4.31 4.60
C ALA A 141 -2.27 -3.77 4.16
N PRO A 142 -1.63 -2.91 4.98
CA PRO A 142 -0.48 -2.10 4.58
C PRO A 142 0.81 -2.89 4.34
N LYS A 143 0.86 -4.17 4.70
CA LYS A 143 1.89 -5.02 4.11
C LYS A 143 1.71 -4.93 2.61
N ILE A 144 2.80 -4.59 1.92
CA ILE A 144 2.95 -4.98 0.53
C ILE A 144 2.91 -6.51 0.62
N ALA A 145 1.70 -7.03 0.54
CA ALA A 145 1.54 -8.46 0.57
C ALA A 145 2.27 -8.96 -0.65
N ALA A 146 3.37 -9.66 -0.43
CA ALA A 146 3.65 -10.82 -1.25
C ALA A 146 2.47 -11.81 -0.99
N ALA A 147 1.25 -11.39 -1.28
CA ALA A 147 0.23 -12.32 -1.62
C ALA A 147 0.77 -12.94 -2.90
N ALA A 148 1.40 -14.10 -2.74
CA ALA A 148 1.42 -15.04 -3.82
C ALA A 148 -0.06 -15.17 -4.20
N VAL A 149 -0.51 -14.35 -5.12
CA VAL A 149 -1.70 -14.63 -5.91
C VAL A 149 -1.26 -15.88 -6.64
N LYS A 150 -1.50 -17.01 -5.97
CA LYS A 150 -1.33 -18.32 -6.58
C LYS A 150 -2.20 -18.20 -7.82
N ALA A 151 -1.58 -18.27 -8.98
CA ALA A 151 -2.34 -18.29 -10.22
C ALA A 151 -3.37 -19.41 -10.04
N THR A 152 -4.65 -19.04 -9.99
CA THR A 152 -5.73 -20.00 -9.82
C THR A 152 -5.99 -20.76 -11.11
N GLY A 153 -5.27 -20.40 -12.18
CA GLY A 153 -5.39 -20.99 -13.50
C GLY A 153 -4.68 -22.33 -13.64
N ASP A 154 -5.19 -23.16 -14.56
CA ASP A 154 -4.59 -24.41 -14.99
C ASP A 154 -3.52 -24.15 -16.06
N ALA A 155 -2.27 -24.48 -15.79
CA ALA A 155 -1.14 -24.22 -16.68
C ALA A 155 -1.18 -25.08 -17.94
N ALA A 156 -1.74 -26.31 -17.89
CA ALA A 156 -1.84 -27.17 -19.04
C ALA A 156 -2.87 -26.65 -20.06
N THR A 157 -4.02 -26.21 -19.58
CA THR A 157 -5.01 -25.47 -20.38
C THR A 157 -4.42 -24.15 -20.91
N GLY A 158 -3.64 -23.45 -20.11
CA GLY A 158 -2.92 -22.23 -20.50
C GLY A 158 -1.92 -22.49 -21.64
N GLN A 159 -1.21 -23.61 -21.61
CA GLN A 159 -0.29 -24.02 -22.69
C GLN A 159 -1.01 -24.18 -24.03
N GLN A 160 -2.17 -24.82 -24.02
CA GLN A 160 -2.96 -24.99 -25.25
C GLN A 160 -3.41 -23.65 -25.84
N ARG A 161 -3.84 -22.73 -24.97
CA ARG A 161 -4.23 -21.37 -25.37
C ARG A 161 -3.05 -20.49 -25.82
N ALA A 162 -1.85 -20.73 -25.28
CA ALA A 162 -0.66 -19.97 -25.60
C ALA A 162 -0.14 -20.12 -27.02
N THR A 163 -0.61 -21.11 -27.77
CA THR A 163 -0.25 -21.31 -29.18
C THR A 163 -0.57 -20.09 -30.06
N ALA A 164 -1.66 -19.38 -29.76
CA ALA A 164 -2.03 -18.16 -30.45
C ALA A 164 -1.08 -16.96 -30.11
N CYS A 165 -0.37 -17.03 -29.00
CA CYS A 165 0.55 -15.98 -28.53
C CYS A 165 1.97 -16.21 -29.03
N ALA A 166 2.31 -17.44 -29.43
CA ALA A 166 3.67 -17.88 -29.74
C ALA A 166 4.31 -17.13 -30.91
N GLY A 167 3.50 -16.70 -31.90
CA GLY A 167 3.99 -15.96 -33.06
C GLY A 167 4.69 -14.68 -32.74
N CYS A 168 4.24 -14.00 -31.67
CA CYS A 168 4.82 -12.72 -31.22
C CYS A 168 5.72 -12.88 -30.00
N HIS A 169 5.30 -13.70 -29.03
CA HIS A 169 6.00 -13.83 -27.75
C HIS A 169 6.94 -15.04 -27.68
N GLY A 170 7.05 -15.81 -28.79
CA GLY A 170 7.86 -17.03 -28.86
C GLY A 170 7.17 -18.23 -28.21
N ALA A 171 7.46 -19.43 -28.70
CA ALA A 171 6.84 -20.69 -28.26
C ALA A 171 7.10 -20.97 -26.76
N GLN A 172 8.22 -20.51 -26.23
CA GLN A 172 8.58 -20.61 -24.80
C GLN A 172 8.34 -19.31 -24.04
N GLY A 173 7.58 -18.37 -24.60
CA GLY A 173 7.34 -17.06 -23.99
C GLY A 173 8.58 -16.16 -23.96
N ILE A 174 9.60 -16.45 -24.79
CA ILE A 174 10.77 -15.61 -25.02
C ILE A 174 10.62 -15.02 -26.42
N SER A 175 10.36 -13.73 -26.48
CA SER A 175 10.11 -13.04 -27.75
C SER A 175 11.35 -13.01 -28.65
N PRO A 176 11.21 -13.28 -29.96
CA PRO A 176 12.27 -13.08 -30.93
C PRO A 176 12.47 -11.59 -31.27
N ASN A 177 11.49 -10.74 -30.98
CA ASN A 177 11.52 -9.31 -31.29
C ASN A 177 11.85 -8.50 -30.02
N ASP A 178 12.78 -7.54 -30.18
CA ASP A 178 13.25 -6.71 -29.05
C ASP A 178 12.19 -5.77 -28.48
N THR A 179 11.20 -5.40 -29.30
CA THR A 179 10.10 -4.49 -28.85
C THR A 179 8.90 -5.20 -28.26
N TRP A 180 8.85 -6.54 -28.30
CA TRP A 180 7.81 -7.35 -27.71
C TRP A 180 8.26 -8.02 -26.44
N PRO A 181 7.42 -8.06 -25.39
CA PRO A 181 7.87 -8.55 -24.08
C PRO A 181 8.07 -10.05 -24.05
N ASN A 182 9.06 -10.48 -23.26
CA ASN A 182 9.13 -11.82 -22.74
C ASN A 182 7.98 -12.04 -21.74
N LEU A 183 7.32 -13.16 -21.82
CA LEU A 183 6.23 -13.58 -20.91
C LEU A 183 6.69 -14.66 -19.93
N ALA A 184 7.69 -15.46 -20.33
CA ALA A 184 8.22 -16.55 -19.52
C ALA A 184 8.75 -16.07 -18.18
N GLY A 185 8.34 -16.76 -17.11
CA GLY A 185 8.72 -16.45 -15.73
C GLY A 185 8.16 -15.15 -15.17
N GLN A 186 7.30 -14.45 -15.90
CA GLN A 186 6.68 -13.22 -15.41
C GLN A 186 5.65 -13.55 -14.31
N ASN A 187 5.43 -12.60 -13.40
CA ASN A 187 4.48 -12.78 -12.31
C ASN A 187 3.05 -13.02 -12.82
N ALA A 188 2.44 -14.11 -12.38
CA ALA A 188 1.10 -14.50 -12.83
C ALA A 188 0.03 -13.44 -12.52
N ALA A 189 0.08 -12.83 -11.33
CA ALA A 189 -0.86 -11.76 -10.97
C ALA A 189 -0.72 -10.53 -11.88
N TYR A 190 0.51 -10.18 -12.24
CA TYR A 190 0.75 -9.11 -13.20
C TYR A 190 0.21 -9.47 -14.59
N LEU A 191 0.51 -10.68 -15.10
CA LEU A 191 0.02 -11.14 -16.41
C LEU A 191 -1.51 -11.14 -16.46
N ALA A 192 -2.18 -11.68 -15.45
CA ALA A 192 -3.62 -11.69 -15.37
C ALA A 192 -4.21 -10.28 -15.37
N ARG A 193 -3.65 -9.38 -14.56
CA ARG A 193 -4.09 -7.99 -14.48
C ARG A 193 -3.93 -7.25 -15.80
N ILE A 194 -2.78 -7.38 -16.45
CA ILE A 194 -2.54 -6.64 -17.70
C ILE A 194 -3.36 -7.17 -18.87
N LEU A 195 -3.57 -8.49 -18.96
CA LEU A 195 -4.47 -9.08 -19.96
C LEU A 195 -5.92 -8.64 -19.74
N ALA A 196 -6.37 -8.61 -18.48
CA ALA A 196 -7.69 -8.08 -18.14
C ALA A 196 -7.85 -6.60 -18.52
N ALA A 197 -6.80 -5.79 -18.30
CA ALA A 197 -6.82 -4.37 -18.65
C ALA A 197 -6.83 -4.14 -20.18
N TYR A 198 -6.16 -4.97 -20.97
CA TYR A 198 -6.28 -4.93 -22.43
C TYR A 198 -7.67 -5.38 -22.89
N LYS A 199 -8.25 -6.40 -22.25
CA LYS A 199 -9.61 -6.89 -22.55
C LYS A 199 -10.67 -5.82 -22.27
N SER A 200 -10.59 -5.13 -21.13
CA SER A 200 -11.56 -4.08 -20.76
C SER A 200 -11.36 -2.77 -21.54
N GLY A 201 -10.20 -2.56 -22.15
CA GLY A 201 -9.82 -1.31 -22.82
C GLY A 201 -9.30 -0.24 -21.83
N ASP A 202 -9.13 -0.56 -20.54
CA ASP A 202 -8.48 0.32 -19.57
C ASP A 202 -7.03 0.59 -19.97
N GLN A 203 -6.37 -0.43 -20.53
CA GLN A 203 -5.10 -0.33 -21.20
C GLN A 203 -5.29 -0.56 -22.69
N LYS A 204 -4.78 0.35 -23.52
CA LYS A 204 -4.91 0.24 -24.99
C LYS A 204 -3.56 -0.05 -25.63
N ASP A 205 -3.57 -1.02 -26.54
CA ASP A 205 -2.45 -1.37 -27.39
C ASP A 205 -2.99 -1.89 -28.71
N VAL A 206 -2.42 -1.45 -29.84
CA VAL A 206 -2.95 -1.77 -31.16
C VAL A 206 -2.92 -3.27 -31.49
N ALA A 207 -1.95 -4.00 -30.95
CA ALA A 207 -1.83 -5.44 -31.13
C ALA A 207 -2.55 -6.23 -30.03
N MET A 208 -2.28 -5.87 -28.73
CA MET A 208 -2.74 -6.68 -27.61
C MET A 208 -4.23 -6.51 -27.29
N THR A 209 -4.81 -5.32 -27.52
CA THR A 209 -6.24 -5.09 -27.23
C THR A 209 -7.14 -6.05 -28.01
N PRO A 210 -7.06 -6.18 -29.35
CA PRO A 210 -7.90 -7.10 -30.08
C PRO A 210 -7.64 -8.59 -29.75
N ILE A 211 -6.40 -8.95 -29.38
CA ILE A 211 -6.04 -10.31 -28.96
C ILE A 211 -6.64 -10.64 -27.59
N ALA A 212 -6.68 -9.69 -26.68
CA ALA A 212 -7.18 -9.90 -25.33
C ALA A 212 -8.72 -9.89 -25.23
N GLN A 213 -9.42 -9.19 -26.13
CA GLN A 213 -10.88 -9.05 -26.10
C GLN A 213 -11.64 -10.40 -26.05
N PRO A 214 -11.33 -11.42 -26.86
CA PRO A 214 -12.06 -12.69 -26.87
C PRO A 214 -11.72 -13.60 -25.68
N LEU A 215 -10.66 -13.31 -24.89
CA LEU A 215 -10.26 -14.17 -23.77
C LEU A 215 -11.32 -14.17 -22.67
N THR A 216 -11.67 -15.34 -22.16
CA THR A 216 -12.48 -15.45 -20.94
C THR A 216 -11.63 -15.12 -19.69
N ALA A 217 -12.27 -14.91 -18.55
CA ALA A 217 -11.54 -14.75 -17.29
C ALA A 217 -10.72 -16.00 -16.94
N ALA A 218 -11.21 -17.19 -17.26
CA ALA A 218 -10.49 -18.46 -17.10
C ALA A 218 -9.27 -18.53 -18.02
N ASP A 219 -9.40 -18.15 -19.31
CA ASP A 219 -8.27 -18.11 -20.24
C ASP A 219 -7.15 -17.19 -19.73
N ILE A 220 -7.51 -16.03 -19.21
CA ILE A 220 -6.54 -15.07 -18.64
C ILE A 220 -5.78 -15.69 -17.46
N GLN A 221 -6.48 -16.37 -16.54
CA GLN A 221 -5.84 -17.04 -15.41
C GLN A 221 -4.95 -18.21 -15.84
N ASN A 222 -5.42 -19.02 -16.80
CA ASN A 222 -4.69 -20.17 -17.33
C ASN A 222 -3.41 -19.74 -18.06
N LEU A 223 -3.49 -18.74 -18.94
CA LEU A 223 -2.33 -18.15 -19.62
C LEU A 223 -1.33 -17.56 -18.62
N ALA A 224 -1.80 -16.85 -17.59
CA ALA A 224 -0.96 -16.30 -16.56
C ALA A 224 -0.22 -17.39 -15.77
N ALA A 225 -0.91 -18.48 -15.42
CA ALA A 225 -0.30 -19.64 -14.75
C ALA A 225 0.76 -20.32 -15.63
N TYR A 226 0.45 -20.54 -16.90
CA TYR A 226 1.38 -21.15 -17.84
C TYR A 226 2.68 -20.35 -17.98
N TYR A 227 2.58 -19.07 -18.37
CA TYR A 227 3.76 -18.25 -18.59
C TYR A 227 4.58 -18.00 -17.32
N ALA A 228 3.94 -17.89 -16.17
CA ALA A 228 4.64 -17.74 -14.89
C ALA A 228 5.46 -18.99 -14.51
N GLY A 229 5.03 -20.17 -14.94
CA GLY A 229 5.72 -21.44 -14.72
C GLY A 229 6.89 -21.70 -15.68
N LEU A 230 7.02 -20.93 -16.74
CA LEU A 230 8.11 -21.12 -17.70
C LEU A 230 9.43 -20.54 -17.19
N SER A 231 10.53 -21.18 -17.60
CA SER A 231 11.86 -20.63 -17.34
C SER A 231 12.08 -19.35 -18.16
N CYS A 232 12.51 -18.32 -17.50
CA CYS A 232 12.85 -17.04 -18.13
C CYS A 232 14.31 -16.97 -18.62
N ALA A 233 15.01 -18.11 -18.69
CA ALA A 233 16.38 -18.20 -19.17
C ALA A 233 16.44 -17.97 -20.68
N GLY A 234 16.58 -16.73 -21.08
CA GLY A 234 17.05 -16.34 -22.40
C GLY A 234 18.46 -15.74 -22.30
N PRO A 235 19.23 -15.69 -23.40
CA PRO A 235 20.47 -14.94 -23.38
C PRO A 235 20.21 -13.48 -23.02
N PRO A 236 21.06 -12.85 -22.21
CA PRO A 236 20.96 -11.43 -21.92
C PRO A 236 20.92 -10.65 -23.23
N SER A 237 19.84 -9.96 -23.50
CA SER A 237 19.70 -9.10 -24.69
C SER A 237 20.11 -7.69 -24.30
N ALA A 238 21.40 -7.43 -24.23
CA ALA A 238 21.90 -6.12 -23.78
C ALA A 238 22.56 -5.28 -24.90
N ALA A 239 22.46 -5.69 -26.16
CA ALA A 239 23.13 -4.99 -27.22
C ALA A 239 22.39 -3.70 -27.66
N GLY A 240 23.01 -2.56 -27.43
CA GLY A 240 22.79 -1.36 -28.26
C GLY A 240 21.79 -0.31 -27.77
N VAL A 241 21.20 -0.40 -26.57
CA VAL A 241 20.14 0.54 -26.16
C VAL A 241 20.63 1.62 -25.19
N GLY A 242 21.63 1.36 -24.36
CA GLY A 242 22.14 2.29 -23.35
C GLY A 242 23.28 1.70 -22.53
N ASP A 243 23.74 2.44 -21.52
CA ASP A 243 24.78 2.04 -20.58
C ASP A 243 24.15 1.41 -19.33
N ALA A 244 24.39 0.10 -19.13
CA ALA A 244 23.87 -0.64 -17.98
C ALA A 244 24.46 -0.17 -16.64
N ALA A 245 25.71 0.32 -16.62
CA ALA A 245 26.34 0.84 -15.41
C ALA A 245 25.71 2.16 -14.98
N ALA A 246 25.49 3.07 -15.93
CA ALA A 246 24.72 4.30 -15.69
C ALA A 246 23.26 3.98 -15.29
N GLY A 247 22.65 2.96 -15.91
CA GLY A 247 21.31 2.51 -15.61
C GLY A 247 21.14 2.01 -14.16
N LYS A 248 22.16 1.41 -13.57
CA LYS A 248 22.16 0.98 -12.17
C LYS A 248 21.95 2.16 -11.21
N ALA A 249 22.60 3.30 -11.47
CA ALA A 249 22.44 4.49 -10.64
C ALA A 249 21.00 5.04 -10.71
N VAL A 250 20.41 5.10 -11.92
CA VAL A 250 19.03 5.55 -12.13
C VAL A 250 18.03 4.57 -11.52
N ALA A 251 18.32 3.26 -11.55
CA ALA A 251 17.46 2.19 -11.03
C ALA A 251 17.23 2.27 -9.51
N ALA A 252 18.02 3.02 -8.76
CA ALA A 252 17.83 3.19 -7.32
C ALA A 252 16.40 3.60 -6.95
N ASN A 253 15.74 4.43 -7.76
CA ASN A 253 14.35 4.86 -7.56
C ASN A 253 13.30 3.78 -7.92
N CYS A 254 13.71 2.70 -8.56
CA CYS A 254 12.84 1.61 -9.00
C CYS A 254 12.88 0.40 -8.06
N THR A 255 13.96 0.28 -7.26
CA THR A 255 14.27 -0.89 -6.44
C THR A 255 13.23 -1.18 -5.35
N ALA A 256 12.62 -0.14 -4.80
CA ALA A 256 11.59 -0.28 -3.75
C ALA A 256 10.40 -1.17 -4.20
N CYS A 257 10.06 -1.10 -5.50
CA CYS A 257 8.93 -1.84 -6.06
C CYS A 257 9.40 -3.06 -6.88
N HIS A 258 10.40 -2.87 -7.74
CA HIS A 258 10.84 -3.90 -8.68
C HIS A 258 12.02 -4.75 -8.16
N GLY A 259 12.53 -4.48 -6.95
CA GLY A 259 13.72 -5.13 -6.41
C GLY A 259 15.02 -4.62 -7.04
N GLU A 260 16.14 -4.84 -6.37
CA GLU A 260 17.46 -4.37 -6.81
C GLU A 260 17.83 -4.92 -8.19
N THR A 261 17.52 -6.20 -8.42
CA THR A 261 17.80 -6.88 -9.70
C THR A 261 16.62 -6.88 -10.67
N GLY A 262 15.56 -6.14 -10.39
CA GLY A 262 14.34 -6.17 -11.21
C GLY A 262 13.41 -7.35 -10.90
N ILE A 263 13.59 -8.00 -9.75
CA ILE A 263 12.71 -9.07 -9.25
C ILE A 263 12.13 -8.58 -7.92
N GLY A 264 10.98 -7.93 -7.97
CA GLY A 264 10.27 -7.43 -6.81
C GLY A 264 9.54 -8.53 -6.04
N VAL A 265 9.28 -8.26 -4.76
CA VAL A 265 8.58 -9.20 -3.86
C VAL A 265 7.07 -9.22 -4.08
N ASN A 266 6.50 -8.20 -4.71
CA ASN A 266 5.06 -8.11 -4.96
C ASN A 266 4.71 -8.70 -6.34
N PRO A 267 3.95 -9.82 -6.39
CA PRO A 267 3.61 -10.48 -7.65
C PRO A 267 2.63 -9.67 -8.53
N ALA A 268 2.04 -8.62 -8.02
CA ALA A 268 1.22 -7.71 -8.84
C ALA A 268 2.07 -6.76 -9.71
N TRP A 269 3.37 -6.62 -9.40
CA TRP A 269 4.30 -5.80 -10.18
C TRP A 269 5.12 -6.68 -11.12
N PRO A 270 5.48 -6.16 -12.32
CA PRO A 270 6.23 -6.95 -13.27
C PRO A 270 7.68 -7.18 -12.84
N LYS A 271 8.20 -8.35 -13.17
CA LYS A 271 9.64 -8.56 -13.21
C LYS A 271 10.21 -7.79 -14.39
N LEU A 272 11.31 -7.09 -14.16
CA LEU A 272 12.04 -6.33 -15.16
C LEU A 272 13.31 -7.06 -15.62
N ALA A 273 13.85 -7.92 -14.75
CA ALA A 273 15.06 -8.69 -15.01
C ALA A 273 14.93 -9.54 -16.27
N GLY A 274 15.90 -9.44 -17.17
CA GLY A 274 15.94 -10.20 -18.42
C GLY A 274 14.88 -9.83 -19.43
N GLN A 275 14.19 -8.72 -19.23
CA GLN A 275 13.18 -8.24 -20.18
C GLN A 275 13.84 -7.59 -21.39
N LYS A 276 13.14 -7.59 -22.54
CA LYS A 276 13.60 -7.02 -23.80
C LYS A 276 13.84 -5.52 -23.65
N PRO A 277 15.06 -5.02 -23.97
CA PRO A 277 15.41 -3.61 -23.77
C PRO A 277 14.56 -2.64 -24.60
N GLY A 278 14.29 -2.95 -25.87
CA GLY A 278 13.43 -2.14 -26.70
C GLY A 278 11.99 -2.06 -26.17
N TYR A 279 11.46 -3.17 -25.64
CA TYR A 279 10.16 -3.17 -24.95
C TYR A 279 10.18 -2.28 -23.69
N LEU A 280 11.23 -2.36 -22.87
CA LEU A 280 11.37 -1.54 -21.67
C LEU A 280 11.42 -0.05 -22.03
N VAL A 281 12.18 0.33 -23.07
CA VAL A 281 12.21 1.70 -23.58
C VAL A 281 10.80 2.18 -23.97
N ASN A 282 10.10 1.40 -24.78
CA ASN A 282 8.77 1.76 -25.27
C ASN A 282 7.76 1.92 -24.11
N VAL A 283 7.78 1.01 -23.15
CA VAL A 283 6.87 1.04 -21.99
C VAL A 283 7.16 2.22 -21.07
N LEU A 284 8.44 2.51 -20.76
CA LEU A 284 8.80 3.64 -19.92
C LEU A 284 8.44 4.97 -20.58
N LYS A 285 8.68 5.11 -21.90
CA LYS A 285 8.24 6.28 -22.68
C LYS A 285 6.72 6.41 -22.69
N ALA A 286 5.99 5.29 -22.83
CA ALA A 286 4.53 5.30 -22.82
C ALA A 286 3.95 5.71 -21.45
N PHE A 287 4.55 5.28 -20.33
CA PHE A 287 4.17 5.76 -18.99
C PHE A 287 4.46 7.25 -18.83
N ARG A 288 5.65 7.72 -19.23
CA ARG A 288 6.05 9.12 -19.16
C ARG A 288 5.11 10.03 -19.97
N ALA A 289 4.68 9.56 -21.13
CA ALA A 289 3.75 10.27 -22.00
C ALA A 289 2.26 10.13 -21.59
N GLY A 290 1.94 9.32 -20.56
CA GLY A 290 0.55 9.08 -20.16
C GLY A 290 -0.25 8.17 -21.11
N LEU A 291 0.41 7.59 -22.10
CA LEU A 291 -0.22 6.65 -23.06
C LEU A 291 -0.50 5.28 -22.42
N ARG A 292 0.34 4.87 -21.47
CA ARG A 292 0.11 3.69 -20.63
C ARG A 292 -0.35 4.13 -19.26
N LYS A 293 -1.50 3.61 -18.82
CA LYS A 293 -2.17 4.06 -17.60
C LYS A 293 -1.70 3.25 -16.39
N ASP A 294 -0.93 3.88 -15.54
CA ASP A 294 -0.61 3.42 -14.19
C ASP A 294 -0.12 4.66 -13.41
N PRO A 295 -0.87 5.13 -12.39
CA PRO A 295 -0.55 6.39 -11.69
C PRO A 295 0.83 6.37 -11.04
N MET A 296 1.26 5.21 -10.52
CA MET A 296 2.55 5.03 -9.88
C MET A 296 3.68 5.14 -10.91
N MET A 297 3.58 4.35 -12.01
CA MET A 297 4.59 4.37 -13.06
C MET A 297 4.66 5.73 -13.78
N ALA A 298 3.52 6.40 -13.99
CA ALA A 298 3.50 7.75 -14.54
C ALA A 298 4.24 8.77 -13.63
N GLY A 299 4.08 8.63 -12.30
CA GLY A 299 4.79 9.46 -11.32
C GLY A 299 6.31 9.28 -11.40
N VAL A 300 6.79 8.04 -11.34
CA VAL A 300 8.24 7.75 -11.31
C VAL A 300 8.93 7.94 -12.66
N THR A 301 8.22 7.86 -13.78
CA THR A 301 8.80 8.03 -15.11
C THR A 301 8.84 9.47 -15.61
N ARG A 302 8.05 10.37 -14.98
CA ARG A 302 7.89 11.78 -15.43
C ARG A 302 9.20 12.53 -15.57
N GLY A 303 10.14 12.32 -14.66
CA GLY A 303 11.43 13.01 -14.63
C GLY A 303 12.56 12.34 -15.43
N LEU A 304 12.30 11.16 -16.05
CA LEU A 304 13.34 10.43 -16.75
C LEU A 304 13.63 11.07 -18.12
N SER A 305 14.91 11.26 -18.44
CA SER A 305 15.35 11.59 -19.79
C SER A 305 15.30 10.35 -20.70
N ASP A 306 15.45 10.57 -22.02
CA ASP A 306 15.55 9.43 -22.95
C ASP A 306 16.82 8.60 -22.70
N ALA A 307 17.91 9.24 -22.25
CA ALA A 307 19.13 8.57 -21.87
C ALA A 307 18.92 7.71 -20.60
N ASP A 308 18.23 8.23 -19.58
CA ASP A 308 17.88 7.45 -18.37
C ASP A 308 17.04 6.23 -18.72
N ILE A 309 16.05 6.39 -19.59
CA ILE A 309 15.18 5.29 -20.04
C ILE A 309 16.00 4.23 -20.79
N ALA A 310 16.89 4.63 -21.68
CA ALA A 310 17.77 3.72 -22.40
C ALA A 310 18.73 2.98 -21.45
N ASN A 311 19.32 3.67 -20.50
CA ASN A 311 20.24 3.11 -19.52
C ASN A 311 19.52 2.14 -18.55
N LEU A 312 18.31 2.48 -18.07
CA LEU A 312 17.47 1.59 -17.28
C LEU A 312 17.10 0.31 -18.04
N ALA A 313 16.74 0.44 -19.31
CA ALA A 313 16.42 -0.69 -20.16
C ALA A 313 17.63 -1.63 -20.32
N ALA A 314 18.81 -1.09 -20.57
CA ALA A 314 20.06 -1.85 -20.64
C ALA A 314 20.38 -2.56 -19.32
N TYR A 315 20.22 -1.85 -18.19
CA TYR A 315 20.48 -2.40 -16.85
C TYR A 315 19.57 -3.61 -16.55
N TYR A 316 18.24 -3.46 -16.70
CA TYR A 316 17.32 -4.55 -16.40
C TYR A 316 17.36 -5.70 -17.40
N ALA A 317 17.62 -5.43 -18.66
CA ALA A 317 17.81 -6.48 -19.68
C ALA A 317 19.03 -7.38 -19.38
N ALA A 318 20.08 -6.82 -18.78
CA ALA A 318 21.27 -7.54 -18.38
C ALA A 318 21.10 -8.37 -17.08
N GLN A 319 20.00 -8.15 -16.31
CA GLN A 319 19.80 -8.88 -15.05
C GLN A 319 19.31 -10.29 -15.31
N THR A 320 19.75 -11.22 -14.43
CA THR A 320 19.25 -12.60 -14.45
C THR A 320 17.81 -12.64 -13.93
N CYS A 321 16.90 -13.19 -14.70
CA CYS A 321 15.46 -13.21 -14.39
C CYS A 321 15.02 -14.33 -13.41
N GLN A 322 15.91 -15.21 -12.97
CA GLN A 322 15.65 -16.18 -11.91
C GLN A 322 16.10 -15.62 -10.57
N PRO A 323 15.36 -15.85 -9.46
CA PRO A 323 15.89 -15.60 -8.14
C PRO A 323 17.15 -16.45 -7.97
N ALA A 324 18.20 -15.85 -7.42
CA ALA A 324 19.38 -16.64 -7.02
C ALA A 324 18.91 -17.84 -6.20
N ALA A 325 19.32 -19.05 -6.57
CA ALA A 325 19.04 -20.25 -5.77
C ALA A 325 19.51 -19.96 -4.33
N PRO A 326 18.70 -20.28 -3.29
CA PRO A 326 19.11 -20.06 -1.91
C PRO A 326 20.48 -20.69 -1.73
N GLY A 327 21.46 -19.88 -1.35
CA GLY A 327 22.87 -20.23 -1.34
C GLY A 327 23.10 -21.58 -0.68
N ARG A 328 23.62 -22.51 -1.46
CA ARG A 328 24.19 -23.77 -0.92
C ARG A 328 25.25 -23.32 0.06
N LYS A 329 25.02 -23.47 1.37
CA LYS A 329 26.05 -23.32 2.38
C LYS A 329 27.17 -24.29 1.95
N THR A 330 28.29 -23.77 1.53
CA THR A 330 29.49 -24.54 1.33
C THR A 330 29.91 -25.12 2.68
N PRO A 331 30.30 -26.38 2.74
CA PRO A 331 30.66 -27.08 3.98
C PRO A 331 31.83 -26.44 4.71
#